data_cc4b11231f720a135e36c787d7c31d05
#
_entry.id   cc4b11231f720a135e36c787d7c31d05
#
_cell.length_a   1.000
_cell.length_b   1.000
_cell.length_c   1.000
_cell.angle_alpha   90.00
_cell.angle_beta   90.00
_cell.angle_gamma   90.00
#
_symmetry.space_group_name_H-M   'P 1'
#
loop_
_entity.id
_entity.type
_entity.pdbx_description
1 polymer ?
#
loop_
_entity_poly.entity_id
_entity_poly.type
_entity_poly.pdbx_seq_one_letter_code
_entity_poly.pdbx_strand_id
1 'polypeptide(L)'
;MTSTRMPVVFLGHGSPMNTLQQNRNTAAWARVGRDYPRPKAILAISAHWFTRGTGVTAMAQPQTIHDFGGFPQALFDFQYPAPGNPALAARVRDLLAPVAVAMDQSWGLDHGTWSVLAHVYPQADIPVVQLSMDAVQPAQFHYDLGRRLAPLRDEGVLIFGSGNVVHNLAVMQRDGSAGYPWAQRFNDFARAALTQGNHQALIDFAAQGADARQSIPTPEHYLPLLYALGASVGTASTRDAEAVVIENDGLEMGSISMLSARFGPLPAAAQSGAHPA
;
A
#
# COMPACT_ATOMS: atom_id res chain seq x y z
N MET A 1 21.79 -15.86 13.01
CA MET A 1 21.32 -15.37 11.71
C MET A 1 20.69 -14.02 11.96
N THR A 2 21.30 -12.94 11.50
CA THR A 2 20.72 -11.60 11.61
C THR A 2 19.48 -11.57 10.72
N SER A 3 18.28 -11.43 11.31
CA SER A 3 17.04 -11.22 10.58
C SER A 3 17.22 -9.96 9.73
N THR A 4 17.16 -10.10 8.43
CA THR A 4 17.19 -8.93 7.54
C THR A 4 15.86 -8.20 7.68
N ARG A 5 15.93 -6.93 8.10
CA ARG A 5 14.75 -6.06 8.22
C ARG A 5 14.00 -6.00 6.89
N MET A 6 12.68 -6.26 6.91
CA MET A 6 11.86 -6.19 5.71
C MET A 6 11.74 -4.75 5.20
N PRO A 7 11.78 -4.52 3.89
CA PRO A 7 11.39 -3.21 3.35
C PRO A 7 9.90 -2.94 3.64
N VAL A 8 9.49 -1.69 3.45
CA VAL A 8 8.09 -1.29 3.38
C VAL A 8 7.77 -0.96 1.93
N VAL A 9 6.56 -1.25 1.48
CA VAL A 9 6.12 -0.88 0.13
C VAL A 9 4.80 -0.12 0.16
N PHE A 10 4.69 0.86 -0.71
CA PHE A 10 3.43 1.46 -1.14
C PHE A 10 3.26 1.19 -2.62
N LEU A 11 2.15 0.57 -3.03
CA LEU A 11 1.88 0.24 -4.42
C LEU A 11 0.57 0.89 -4.88
N GLY A 12 0.67 1.65 -5.97
CA GLY A 12 -0.50 2.18 -6.66
C GLY A 12 -1.28 1.02 -7.28
N HIS A 13 -2.51 0.74 -6.78
CA HIS A 13 -3.27 -0.42 -7.25
C HIS A 13 -4.10 -0.14 -8.52
N GLY A 14 -4.57 1.09 -8.72
CA GLY A 14 -5.36 1.46 -9.89
C GLY A 14 -6.64 0.64 -10.05
N SER A 15 -6.92 0.18 -11.27
CA SER A 15 -8.12 -0.61 -11.54
C SER A 15 -7.99 -2.06 -11.07
N PRO A 16 -9.04 -2.66 -10.46
CA PRO A 16 -9.06 -4.09 -10.14
C PRO A 16 -8.88 -4.99 -11.37
N MET A 17 -9.14 -4.48 -12.59
CA MET A 17 -8.87 -5.18 -13.85
C MET A 17 -7.39 -5.55 -14.03
N ASN A 18 -6.48 -4.87 -13.36
CA ASN A 18 -5.06 -5.23 -13.39
C ASN A 18 -4.82 -6.67 -12.95
N THR A 19 -5.68 -7.25 -12.10
CA THR A 19 -5.60 -8.66 -11.71
C THR A 19 -5.57 -9.61 -12.91
N LEU A 20 -6.35 -9.32 -13.94
CA LEU A 20 -6.51 -10.15 -15.14
C LEU A 20 -5.61 -9.70 -16.31
N GLN A 21 -4.79 -8.68 -16.10
CA GLN A 21 -4.00 -8.06 -17.17
C GLN A 21 -2.51 -8.21 -16.96
N GLN A 22 -1.78 -8.24 -18.06
CA GLN A 22 -0.33 -8.11 -18.09
C GLN A 22 0.02 -6.76 -18.69
N ASN A 23 0.58 -5.86 -17.86
CA ASN A 23 0.96 -4.52 -18.26
C ASN A 23 2.18 -4.05 -17.45
N ARG A 24 2.64 -2.82 -17.66
CA ARG A 24 3.81 -2.26 -16.97
C ARG A 24 3.65 -2.24 -15.44
N ASN A 25 2.42 -2.00 -14.95
CA ASN A 25 2.16 -1.91 -13.50
C ASN A 25 2.20 -3.30 -12.87
N THR A 26 1.52 -4.28 -13.48
CA THR A 26 1.55 -5.67 -12.99
C THR A 26 2.94 -6.29 -13.09
N ALA A 27 3.73 -5.92 -14.11
CA ALA A 27 5.13 -6.31 -14.21
C ALA A 27 5.99 -5.67 -13.07
N ALA A 28 5.70 -4.43 -12.68
CA ALA A 28 6.35 -3.79 -11.53
C ALA A 28 6.02 -4.52 -10.22
N TRP A 29 4.75 -4.87 -10.01
CA TRP A 29 4.32 -5.64 -8.83
C TRP A 29 4.96 -7.02 -8.78
N ALA A 30 5.04 -7.73 -9.92
CA ALA A 30 5.71 -9.03 -10.00
C ALA A 30 7.21 -8.95 -9.66
N ARG A 31 7.89 -7.82 -10.00
CA ARG A 31 9.28 -7.60 -9.58
C ARG A 31 9.40 -7.51 -8.05
N VAL A 32 8.47 -6.86 -7.36
CA VAL A 32 8.47 -6.82 -5.90
C VAL A 32 8.48 -8.23 -5.32
N GLY A 33 7.61 -9.13 -5.79
CA GLY A 33 7.55 -10.51 -5.30
C GLY A 33 8.80 -11.33 -5.59
N ARG A 34 9.48 -11.05 -6.72
CA ARG A 34 10.69 -11.78 -7.14
C ARG A 34 11.94 -11.25 -6.47
N ASP A 35 12.07 -9.92 -6.35
CA ASP A 35 13.33 -9.27 -6.01
C ASP A 35 13.45 -8.97 -4.52
N TYR A 36 12.34 -9.04 -3.76
CA TYR A 36 12.32 -8.80 -2.33
C TYR A 36 12.48 -10.09 -1.53
N PRO A 37 12.98 -10.00 -0.27
CA PRO A 37 12.97 -11.15 0.61
C PRO A 37 11.55 -11.67 0.78
N ARG A 38 11.39 -12.99 0.78
CA ARG A 38 10.09 -13.59 1.04
C ARG A 38 9.67 -13.32 2.49
N PRO A 39 8.55 -12.62 2.74
CA PRO A 39 8.10 -12.34 4.09
C PRO A 39 7.50 -13.57 4.76
N LYS A 40 7.51 -13.59 6.10
CA LYS A 40 6.79 -14.59 6.90
C LYS A 40 5.29 -14.33 6.91
N ALA A 41 4.88 -13.06 6.79
CA ALA A 41 3.50 -12.61 6.69
C ALA A 41 3.46 -11.20 6.09
N ILE A 42 2.28 -10.77 5.70
CA ILE A 42 2.03 -9.43 5.14
C ILE A 42 1.02 -8.72 6.03
N LEU A 43 1.32 -7.48 6.40
CA LEU A 43 0.34 -6.54 6.94
C LEU A 43 -0.05 -5.58 5.83
N ALA A 44 -1.28 -5.69 5.34
CA ALA A 44 -1.83 -4.84 4.29
C ALA A 44 -2.64 -3.69 4.88
N ILE A 45 -2.43 -2.48 4.37
CA ILE A 45 -3.26 -1.31 4.62
C ILE A 45 -3.83 -0.89 3.27
N SER A 46 -5.13 -1.15 3.05
CA SER A 46 -5.81 -0.89 1.79
C SER A 46 -6.74 0.31 1.89
N ALA A 47 -6.81 1.08 0.81
CA ALA A 47 -7.74 2.18 0.64
C ALA A 47 -9.21 1.79 0.86
N HIS A 48 -9.54 0.52 0.66
CA HIS A 48 -10.92 0.02 0.63
C HIS A 48 -11.49 -0.35 2.00
N TRP A 49 -10.67 -0.44 3.03
CA TRP A 49 -11.15 -0.66 4.40
C TRP A 49 -11.03 0.61 5.24
N PHE A 50 -11.97 1.50 5.02
CA PHE A 50 -12.04 2.82 5.63
C PHE A 50 -13.26 2.91 6.56
N THR A 51 -13.03 2.95 7.88
CA THR A 51 -14.03 2.70 8.92
C THR A 51 -14.03 3.80 9.99
N ARG A 52 -15.02 3.79 10.88
CA ARG A 52 -14.93 4.55 12.13
C ARG A 52 -14.24 3.68 13.16
N GLY A 53 -13.11 4.14 13.67
CA GLY A 53 -12.20 3.35 14.49
C GLY A 53 -11.27 2.47 13.65
N THR A 54 -10.33 1.81 14.32
CA THR A 54 -9.33 0.95 13.70
C THR A 54 -9.66 -0.52 13.96
N GLY A 55 -9.62 -1.35 12.91
CA GLY A 55 -9.80 -2.80 12.99
C GLY A 55 -8.68 -3.55 12.30
N VAL A 56 -8.46 -4.79 12.68
CA VAL A 56 -7.51 -5.71 12.06
C VAL A 56 -8.17 -7.05 11.81
N THR A 57 -8.01 -7.62 10.62
CA THR A 57 -8.56 -8.96 10.31
C THR A 57 -7.87 -10.00 11.17
N ALA A 58 -8.67 -10.81 11.90
CA ALA A 58 -8.17 -11.74 12.89
C ALA A 58 -8.60 -13.19 12.65
N MET A 59 -9.20 -13.48 11.49
CA MET A 59 -9.58 -14.84 11.09
C MET A 59 -8.37 -15.61 10.54
N ALA A 60 -8.41 -16.95 10.64
CA ALA A 60 -7.39 -17.83 10.07
C ALA A 60 -7.51 -17.99 8.55
N GLN A 61 -8.70 -17.77 8.00
CA GLN A 61 -9.01 -17.89 6.58
C GLN A 61 -9.87 -16.70 6.14
N PRO A 62 -9.24 -15.56 5.76
CA PRO A 62 -9.96 -14.41 5.26
C PRO A 62 -10.56 -14.71 3.88
N GLN A 63 -11.81 -14.28 3.68
CA GLN A 63 -12.44 -14.37 2.36
C GLN A 63 -11.86 -13.35 1.38
N THR A 64 -11.91 -13.65 0.08
CA THR A 64 -11.67 -12.68 -0.98
C THR A 64 -12.92 -11.81 -1.13
N ILE A 65 -12.78 -10.49 -0.91
CA ILE A 65 -13.91 -9.55 -1.02
C ILE A 65 -13.90 -8.90 -2.40
N HIS A 66 -15.05 -8.89 -3.08
CA HIS A 66 -15.28 -8.21 -4.35
C HIS A 66 -16.05 -6.92 -4.10
N ASP A 67 -15.36 -5.92 -3.56
CA ASP A 67 -15.90 -4.62 -3.12
C ASP A 67 -16.02 -3.61 -4.29
N PHE A 68 -16.41 -4.07 -5.45
CA PHE A 68 -16.57 -3.30 -6.69
C PHE A 68 -17.80 -3.78 -7.47
N GLY A 69 -18.20 -3.01 -8.52
CA GLY A 69 -19.29 -3.36 -9.42
C GLY A 69 -18.99 -2.97 -10.86
N GLY A 70 -19.73 -3.56 -11.81
CA GLY A 70 -19.64 -3.19 -13.22
C GLY A 70 -18.42 -3.74 -13.96
N PHE A 71 -17.79 -4.79 -13.46
CA PHE A 71 -16.67 -5.48 -14.09
C PHE A 71 -17.08 -6.84 -14.71
N PRO A 72 -16.23 -7.44 -15.56
CA PRO A 72 -16.47 -8.77 -16.13
C PRO A 72 -16.55 -9.86 -15.05
N GLN A 73 -17.35 -10.91 -15.31
CA GLN A 73 -17.57 -12.02 -14.40
C GLN A 73 -16.26 -12.68 -13.95
N ALA A 74 -15.28 -12.81 -14.85
CA ALA A 74 -13.96 -13.40 -14.53
C ALA A 74 -13.25 -12.70 -13.34
N LEU A 75 -13.53 -11.43 -13.10
CA LEU A 75 -12.97 -10.72 -11.94
C LEU A 75 -13.72 -11.07 -10.65
N PHE A 76 -15.03 -11.29 -10.70
CA PHE A 76 -15.82 -11.77 -9.56
C PHE A 76 -15.53 -13.25 -9.24
N ASP A 77 -15.13 -14.05 -10.22
CA ASP A 77 -14.75 -15.44 -10.01
C ASP A 77 -13.34 -15.59 -9.44
N PHE A 78 -12.52 -14.55 -9.52
CA PHE A 78 -11.14 -14.58 -9.02
C PHE A 78 -11.10 -14.76 -7.52
N GLN A 79 -10.25 -15.67 -7.04
CA GLN A 79 -10.04 -15.91 -5.61
C GLN A 79 -8.55 -15.80 -5.28
N TYR A 80 -8.27 -15.18 -4.13
CA TYR A 80 -6.93 -15.09 -3.56
C TYR A 80 -6.94 -15.71 -2.15
N PRO A 81 -6.83 -17.04 -2.03
CA PRO A 81 -7.09 -17.79 -0.79
C PRO A 81 -5.88 -17.78 0.16
N ALA A 82 -5.25 -16.62 0.35
CA ALA A 82 -4.14 -16.50 1.29
C ALA A 82 -4.64 -16.77 2.71
N PRO A 83 -3.86 -17.51 3.54
CA PRO A 83 -4.22 -17.69 4.94
C PRO A 83 -4.16 -16.36 5.69
N GLY A 84 -4.93 -16.24 6.76
CA GLY A 84 -4.79 -15.18 7.75
C GLY A 84 -3.77 -15.53 8.83
N ASN A 85 -3.57 -14.59 9.77
CA ASN A 85 -2.65 -14.78 10.89
C ASN A 85 -3.17 -14.11 12.17
N PRO A 86 -3.99 -14.80 12.98
CA PRO A 86 -4.53 -14.23 14.22
C PRO A 86 -3.47 -13.78 15.23
N ALA A 87 -2.30 -14.44 15.24
CA ALA A 87 -1.20 -14.04 16.12
C ALA A 87 -0.58 -12.70 15.67
N LEU A 88 -0.39 -12.50 14.37
CA LEU A 88 0.02 -11.20 13.83
C LEU A 88 -1.03 -10.12 14.10
N ALA A 89 -2.32 -10.42 13.95
CA ALA A 89 -3.39 -9.49 14.28
C ALA A 89 -3.34 -9.03 15.75
N ALA A 90 -3.13 -9.96 16.67
CA ALA A 90 -2.93 -9.63 18.09
C ALA A 90 -1.67 -8.77 18.30
N ARG A 91 -0.56 -9.09 17.61
CA ARG A 91 0.68 -8.32 17.67
C ARG A 91 0.49 -6.88 17.15
N VAL A 92 -0.27 -6.70 16.05
CA VAL A 92 -0.62 -5.38 15.50
C VAL A 92 -1.41 -4.57 16.53
N ARG A 93 -2.46 -5.16 17.14
CA ARG A 93 -3.24 -4.50 18.20
C ARG A 93 -2.33 -4.04 19.35
N ASP A 94 -1.44 -4.89 19.80
CA ASP A 94 -0.57 -4.61 20.94
C ASP A 94 0.43 -3.48 20.64
N LEU A 95 0.96 -3.43 19.41
CA LEU A 95 1.86 -2.35 18.96
C LEU A 95 1.14 -1.00 18.83
N LEU A 96 -0.13 -1.02 18.48
CA LEU A 96 -0.92 0.20 18.30
C LEU A 96 -1.47 0.77 19.61
N ALA A 97 -1.36 0.06 20.74
CA ALA A 97 -1.79 0.58 22.03
C ALA A 97 -1.20 1.98 22.32
N PRO A 98 -1.98 2.93 22.91
CA PRO A 98 -3.32 2.76 23.49
C PRO A 98 -4.49 2.93 22.49
N VAL A 99 -4.26 2.97 21.19
CA VAL A 99 -5.34 3.03 20.20
C VAL A 99 -6.14 1.73 20.27
N ALA A 100 -7.46 1.84 20.41
CA ALA A 100 -8.34 0.69 20.39
C ALA A 100 -8.39 0.07 18.99
N VAL A 101 -8.01 -1.19 18.85
CA VAL A 101 -8.04 -1.94 17.60
C VAL A 101 -8.99 -3.12 17.74
N ALA A 102 -10.07 -3.12 16.94
CA ALA A 102 -11.04 -4.21 16.90
C ALA A 102 -10.42 -5.43 16.18
N MET A 103 -10.57 -6.61 16.79
CA MET A 103 -10.19 -7.89 16.19
C MET A 103 -11.33 -8.37 15.29
N ASP A 104 -11.28 -8.00 14.01
CA ASP A 104 -12.37 -8.24 13.07
C ASP A 104 -12.36 -9.68 12.53
N GLN A 105 -13.55 -10.31 12.48
CA GLN A 105 -13.77 -11.66 12.00
C GLN A 105 -14.67 -11.71 10.74
N SER A 106 -15.01 -10.55 10.20
CA SER A 106 -16.04 -10.43 9.18
C SER A 106 -15.56 -9.85 7.86
N TRP A 107 -14.55 -8.96 7.87
CA TRP A 107 -14.04 -8.34 6.65
C TRP A 107 -13.41 -9.40 5.72
N GLY A 108 -12.18 -9.44 5.52
CA GLY A 108 -11.44 -10.34 4.64
C GLY A 108 -10.32 -9.60 3.94
N LEU A 109 -10.02 -9.96 2.69
CA LEU A 109 -9.07 -9.27 1.82
C LEU A 109 -9.85 -8.55 0.72
N ASP A 110 -9.81 -7.23 0.68
CA ASP A 110 -10.45 -6.42 -0.37
C ASP A 110 -9.60 -6.35 -1.65
N HIS A 111 -10.18 -5.82 -2.73
CA HIS A 111 -9.51 -5.83 -4.02
C HIS A 111 -8.25 -4.96 -4.07
N GLY A 112 -8.13 -3.91 -3.27
CA GLY A 112 -6.89 -3.14 -3.16
C GLY A 112 -5.75 -4.00 -2.65
N THR A 113 -6.04 -4.99 -1.81
CA THR A 113 -5.06 -5.96 -1.30
C THR A 113 -4.83 -7.09 -2.29
N TRP A 114 -5.87 -7.88 -2.64
CA TRP A 114 -5.65 -9.11 -3.38
C TRP A 114 -5.32 -8.89 -4.85
N SER A 115 -5.81 -7.82 -5.50
CA SER A 115 -5.50 -7.58 -6.92
C SER A 115 -4.01 -7.33 -7.17
N VAL A 116 -3.34 -6.69 -6.23
CA VAL A 116 -1.89 -6.46 -6.28
C VAL A 116 -1.13 -7.72 -5.86
N LEU A 117 -1.54 -8.35 -4.75
CA LEU A 117 -0.86 -9.55 -4.24
C LEU A 117 -0.96 -10.74 -5.19
N ALA A 118 -1.97 -10.80 -6.06
CA ALA A 118 -2.08 -11.78 -7.13
C ALA A 118 -0.88 -11.76 -8.11
N HIS A 119 -0.22 -10.61 -8.25
CA HIS A 119 1.01 -10.47 -9.05
C HIS A 119 2.28 -10.52 -8.21
N VAL A 120 2.23 -10.02 -6.98
CA VAL A 120 3.40 -10.04 -6.08
C VAL A 120 3.67 -11.45 -5.56
N TYR A 121 2.64 -12.14 -5.08
CA TYR A 121 2.73 -13.50 -4.53
C TYR A 121 1.60 -14.37 -5.07
N PRO A 122 1.67 -14.81 -6.34
CA PRO A 122 0.57 -15.49 -7.03
C PRO A 122 0.19 -16.84 -6.44
N GLN A 123 1.03 -17.45 -5.61
CA GLN A 123 0.72 -18.72 -4.92
C GLN A 123 -0.24 -18.55 -3.75
N ALA A 124 -0.50 -17.30 -3.30
CA ALA A 124 -1.39 -16.99 -2.17
C ALA A 124 -1.07 -17.81 -0.89
N ASP A 125 0.20 -18.12 -0.65
CA ASP A 125 0.67 -19.01 0.43
C ASP A 125 1.36 -18.29 1.58
N ILE A 126 1.43 -16.94 1.52
CA ILE A 126 1.94 -16.08 2.59
C ILE A 126 0.74 -15.55 3.39
N PRO A 127 0.75 -15.69 4.73
CA PRO A 127 -0.34 -15.16 5.54
C PRO A 127 -0.52 -13.66 5.38
N VAL A 128 -1.77 -13.21 5.22
CA VAL A 128 -2.13 -11.79 5.07
C VAL A 128 -3.07 -11.37 6.20
N VAL A 129 -2.72 -10.25 6.83
CA VAL A 129 -3.57 -9.54 7.79
C VAL A 129 -3.82 -8.15 7.24
N GLN A 130 -5.06 -7.69 7.27
CA GLN A 130 -5.41 -6.36 6.79
C GLN A 130 -5.78 -5.45 7.96
N LEU A 131 -5.27 -4.19 7.93
CA LEU A 131 -5.57 -3.15 8.92
C LEU A 131 -6.47 -2.10 8.29
N SER A 132 -7.57 -1.73 8.96
CA SER A 132 -8.43 -0.64 8.51
C SER A 132 -7.84 0.73 8.87
N MET A 133 -8.28 1.73 8.13
CA MET A 133 -7.95 3.13 8.40
C MET A 133 -9.15 3.82 9.05
N ASP A 134 -8.89 4.62 10.09
CA ASP A 134 -9.94 5.36 10.82
C ASP A 134 -10.31 6.65 10.09
N ALA A 135 -11.52 6.68 9.52
CA ALA A 135 -12.04 7.75 8.67
C ALA A 135 -12.21 9.10 9.38
N VAL A 136 -12.19 9.12 10.71
CA VAL A 136 -12.38 10.36 11.48
C VAL A 136 -11.08 10.95 12.01
N GLN A 137 -9.96 10.32 11.71
CA GLN A 137 -8.65 10.75 12.18
C GLN A 137 -7.89 11.57 11.12
N PRO A 138 -7.05 12.52 11.55
CA PRO A 138 -6.24 13.31 10.63
C PRO A 138 -5.07 12.50 10.02
N ALA A 139 -4.51 13.00 8.92
CA ALA A 139 -3.38 12.39 8.21
C ALA A 139 -2.19 12.04 9.14
N GLN A 140 -1.85 12.93 10.08
CA GLN A 140 -0.79 12.69 11.07
C GLN A 140 -1.00 11.43 11.89
N PHE A 141 -2.25 11.13 12.28
CA PHE A 141 -2.58 9.92 13.04
C PHE A 141 -2.19 8.65 12.26
N HIS A 142 -2.49 8.58 10.98
CA HIS A 142 -2.16 7.42 10.14
C HIS A 142 -0.64 7.24 9.98
N TYR A 143 0.08 8.34 9.83
CA TYR A 143 1.55 8.32 9.84
C TYR A 143 2.11 7.80 11.17
N ASP A 144 1.57 8.28 12.30
CA ASP A 144 2.01 7.85 13.63
C ASP A 144 1.69 6.38 13.92
N LEU A 145 0.56 5.86 13.43
CA LEU A 145 0.28 4.42 13.48
C LEU A 145 1.30 3.63 12.66
N GLY A 146 1.64 4.10 11.46
CA GLY A 146 2.71 3.52 10.66
C GLY A 146 4.01 3.40 11.44
N ARG A 147 4.42 4.45 12.15
CA ARG A 147 5.64 4.45 12.99
C ARG A 147 5.61 3.36 14.06
N ARG A 148 4.46 3.14 14.70
CA ARG A 148 4.30 2.09 15.73
C ARG A 148 4.39 0.69 15.16
N LEU A 149 4.05 0.50 13.88
CA LEU A 149 4.10 -0.79 13.20
C LEU A 149 5.50 -1.19 12.72
N ALA A 150 6.46 -0.27 12.70
CA ALA A 150 7.82 -0.51 12.21
C ALA A 150 8.53 -1.74 12.80
N PRO A 151 8.36 -2.13 14.10
CA PRO A 151 8.98 -3.34 14.65
C PRO A 151 8.62 -4.62 13.92
N LEU A 152 7.45 -4.71 13.28
CA LEU A 152 7.03 -5.87 12.50
C LEU A 152 8.01 -6.22 11.38
N ARG A 153 8.72 -5.23 10.84
CA ARG A 153 9.72 -5.41 9.78
C ARG A 153 10.88 -6.29 10.25
N ASP A 154 11.31 -6.13 11.50
CA ASP A 154 12.38 -6.93 12.12
C ASP A 154 11.87 -8.34 12.46
N GLU A 155 10.55 -8.52 12.57
CA GLU A 155 9.88 -9.80 12.79
C GLU A 155 9.67 -10.58 11.47
N GLY A 156 10.04 -9.98 10.32
CA GLY A 156 9.93 -10.58 8.99
C GLY A 156 8.57 -10.33 8.30
N VAL A 157 7.82 -9.33 8.75
CA VAL A 157 6.52 -8.94 8.17
C VAL A 157 6.73 -7.84 7.13
N LEU A 158 6.20 -8.04 5.93
CA LEU A 158 6.12 -7.00 4.90
C LEU A 158 4.94 -6.07 5.23
N ILE A 159 5.22 -4.79 5.42
CA ILE A 159 4.19 -3.76 5.53
C ILE A 159 3.89 -3.25 4.13
N PHE A 160 2.64 -3.41 3.71
CA PHE A 160 2.15 -3.14 2.36
C PHE A 160 1.02 -2.13 2.39
N GLY A 161 1.29 -0.91 1.92
CA GLY A 161 0.27 0.11 1.65
C GLY A 161 -0.26 -0.01 0.22
N SER A 162 -1.57 -0.13 0.06
CA SER A 162 -2.26 -0.19 -1.24
C SER A 162 -3.22 0.97 -1.40
N GLY A 163 -2.93 1.85 -2.36
CA GLY A 163 -3.71 3.07 -2.60
C GLY A 163 -3.25 3.78 -3.87
N ASN A 164 -3.54 5.06 -3.98
CA ASN A 164 -3.10 5.90 -5.10
C ASN A 164 -2.90 7.34 -4.61
N VAL A 165 -1.78 7.96 -4.94
CA VAL A 165 -1.51 9.35 -4.52
C VAL A 165 -2.40 10.36 -5.24
N VAL A 166 -2.89 10.02 -6.43
CA VAL A 166 -3.96 10.72 -7.15
C VAL A 166 -5.06 9.70 -7.41
N HIS A 167 -6.30 9.98 -6.98
CA HIS A 167 -7.45 9.12 -7.20
C HIS A 167 -8.74 9.93 -7.32
N ASN A 168 -9.13 10.27 -8.55
CA ASN A 168 -10.36 11.00 -8.81
C ASN A 168 -11.18 10.32 -9.91
N LEU A 169 -12.06 9.42 -9.51
CA LEU A 169 -12.91 8.67 -10.45
C LEU A 169 -13.97 9.54 -11.14
N ALA A 170 -14.35 10.67 -10.55
CA ALA A 170 -15.40 11.53 -11.11
C ALA A 170 -15.01 12.15 -12.47
N VAL A 171 -13.69 12.29 -12.70
CA VAL A 171 -13.13 12.88 -13.93
C VAL A 171 -12.28 11.90 -14.73
N MET A 172 -12.39 10.62 -14.42
CA MET A 172 -11.63 9.55 -15.06
C MET A 172 -11.88 9.51 -16.57
N GLN A 173 -10.81 9.42 -17.35
CA GLN A 173 -10.84 9.29 -18.81
C GLN A 173 -10.58 7.84 -19.22
N ARG A 174 -11.42 7.32 -20.13
CA ARG A 174 -11.32 5.92 -20.57
C ARG A 174 -10.64 5.74 -21.92
N ASP A 175 -10.25 6.82 -22.56
CA ASP A 175 -9.68 6.84 -23.93
C ASP A 175 -8.17 6.77 -24.01
N GLY A 176 -7.47 6.54 -22.85
CA GLY A 176 -6.02 6.48 -22.79
C GLY A 176 -5.34 7.86 -22.92
N SER A 177 -6.08 8.94 -22.74
CA SER A 177 -5.55 10.30 -22.81
C SER A 177 -4.46 10.55 -21.73
N ALA A 178 -3.62 11.55 -22.00
CA ALA A 178 -2.60 12.00 -21.07
C ALA A 178 -3.22 12.44 -19.74
N GLY A 179 -2.46 12.30 -18.64
CA GLY A 179 -2.89 12.73 -17.31
C GLY A 179 -3.28 14.22 -17.29
N TYR A 180 -4.26 14.56 -16.47
CA TYR A 180 -4.60 15.96 -16.24
C TYR A 180 -3.39 16.74 -15.70
N PRO A 181 -3.19 18.00 -16.11
CA PRO A 181 -2.06 18.80 -15.62
C PRO A 181 -1.99 18.93 -14.10
N TRP A 182 -3.15 19.05 -13.41
CA TRP A 182 -3.20 19.09 -11.95
C TRP A 182 -2.82 17.75 -11.32
N ALA A 183 -3.23 16.63 -11.93
CA ALA A 183 -2.87 15.28 -11.48
C ALA A 183 -1.37 15.03 -11.63
N GLN A 184 -0.79 15.46 -12.76
CA GLN A 184 0.66 15.36 -12.99
C GLN A 184 1.45 16.19 -11.98
N ARG A 185 1.05 17.45 -11.73
CA ARG A 185 1.75 18.30 -10.75
C ARG A 185 1.70 17.70 -9.34
N PHE A 186 0.54 17.15 -8.93
CA PHE A 186 0.43 16.54 -7.61
C PHE A 186 1.20 15.21 -7.52
N ASN A 187 1.20 14.40 -8.57
CA ASN A 187 2.02 13.20 -8.65
C ASN A 187 3.52 13.53 -8.56
N ASP A 188 3.97 14.55 -9.30
CA ASP A 188 5.36 15.02 -9.27
C ASP A 188 5.75 15.58 -7.89
N PHE A 189 4.84 16.32 -7.24
CA PHE A 189 5.02 16.76 -5.86
C PHE A 189 5.21 15.57 -4.91
N ALA A 190 4.32 14.57 -4.97
CA ALA A 190 4.39 13.41 -4.10
C ALA A 190 5.69 12.63 -4.33
N ARG A 191 6.07 12.40 -5.60
CA ARG A 191 7.32 11.75 -5.97
C ARG A 191 8.55 12.52 -5.47
N ALA A 192 8.58 13.84 -5.63
CA ALA A 192 9.69 14.67 -5.16
C ALA A 192 9.79 14.66 -3.63
N ALA A 193 8.67 14.79 -2.92
CA ALA A 193 8.65 14.74 -1.46
C ALA A 193 9.09 13.38 -0.92
N LEU A 194 8.70 12.28 -1.57
CA LEU A 194 9.16 10.92 -1.24
C LEU A 194 10.68 10.81 -1.38
N THR A 195 11.21 11.18 -2.53
CA THR A 195 12.66 11.03 -2.83
C THR A 195 13.54 11.96 -2.00
N GLN A 196 12.99 13.09 -1.53
CA GLN A 196 13.67 14.02 -0.63
C GLN A 196 13.50 13.69 0.86
N GLY A 197 12.71 12.66 1.20
CA GLY A 197 12.39 12.33 2.59
C GLY A 197 11.56 13.40 3.30
N ASN A 198 10.83 14.23 2.55
CA ASN A 198 10.00 15.30 3.12
C ASN A 198 8.64 14.75 3.54
N HIS A 199 8.63 13.99 4.64
CA HIS A 199 7.42 13.33 5.15
C HIS A 199 6.36 14.35 5.57
N GLN A 200 6.77 15.50 6.15
CA GLN A 200 5.81 16.51 6.60
C GLN A 200 5.01 17.10 5.45
N ALA A 201 5.63 17.34 4.30
CA ALA A 201 4.92 17.82 3.12
C ALA A 201 3.86 16.80 2.63
N LEU A 202 4.13 15.50 2.78
CA LEU A 202 3.19 14.43 2.43
C LEU A 202 2.06 14.30 3.45
N ILE A 203 2.32 14.53 4.72
CA ILE A 203 1.29 14.58 5.78
C ILE A 203 0.38 15.79 5.57
N ASP A 204 0.97 16.96 5.26
CA ASP A 204 0.28 18.22 5.04
C ASP A 204 -0.15 18.40 3.56
N PHE A 205 -0.45 17.30 2.85
CA PHE A 205 -0.74 17.29 1.42
C PHE A 205 -1.80 18.33 1.01
N ALA A 206 -2.77 18.64 1.87
CA ALA A 206 -3.80 19.64 1.63
C ALA A 206 -3.24 21.05 1.39
N ALA A 207 -2.02 21.35 1.86
CA ALA A 207 -1.32 22.59 1.61
C ALA A 207 -0.99 22.83 0.13
N GLN A 208 -1.04 21.76 -0.72
CA GLN A 208 -0.89 21.88 -2.17
C GLN A 208 -2.13 22.49 -2.86
N GLY A 209 -3.13 22.92 -2.10
CA GLY A 209 -4.23 23.75 -2.58
C GLY A 209 -5.15 23.05 -3.59
N ALA A 210 -5.32 23.65 -4.77
CA ALA A 210 -6.28 23.16 -5.77
C ALA A 210 -5.88 21.79 -6.33
N ASP A 211 -4.61 21.55 -6.57
CA ASP A 211 -4.10 20.28 -7.11
C ASP A 211 -4.35 19.13 -6.12
N ALA A 212 -4.13 19.36 -4.81
CA ALA A 212 -4.46 18.37 -3.78
C ALA A 212 -5.95 18.05 -3.74
N ARG A 213 -6.83 19.08 -3.75
CA ARG A 213 -8.28 18.87 -3.71
C ARG A 213 -8.81 18.09 -4.91
N GLN A 214 -8.21 18.28 -6.08
CA GLN A 214 -8.57 17.54 -7.28
C GLN A 214 -8.00 16.12 -7.28
N SER A 215 -6.80 15.95 -6.75
CA SER A 215 -6.11 14.65 -6.68
C SER A 215 -6.68 13.74 -5.61
N ILE A 216 -7.11 14.31 -4.49
CA ILE A 216 -7.59 13.61 -3.30
C ILE A 216 -8.96 14.19 -2.90
N PRO A 217 -10.02 13.91 -3.67
CA PRO A 217 -11.37 14.34 -3.30
C PRO A 217 -11.83 13.71 -1.98
N THR A 218 -11.36 12.49 -1.69
CA THR A 218 -11.52 11.76 -0.43
C THR A 218 -10.20 11.09 -0.07
N PRO A 219 -9.82 10.99 1.22
CA PRO A 219 -8.44 10.70 1.61
C PRO A 219 -8.05 9.22 1.58
N GLU A 220 -9.01 8.30 1.49
CA GLU A 220 -8.79 6.86 1.72
C GLU A 220 -7.72 6.26 0.81
N HIS A 221 -7.63 6.69 -0.45
CA HIS A 221 -6.60 6.17 -1.38
C HIS A 221 -5.20 6.73 -1.13
N TYR A 222 -5.10 7.89 -0.46
CA TYR A 222 -3.83 8.50 -0.13
C TYR A 222 -3.24 7.99 1.20
N LEU A 223 -4.09 7.71 2.19
CA LEU A 223 -3.68 7.38 3.55
C LEU A 223 -2.76 6.15 3.67
N PRO A 224 -2.88 5.07 2.87
CA PRO A 224 -1.96 3.94 2.92
C PRO A 224 -0.49 4.33 2.73
N LEU A 225 -0.22 5.38 1.94
CA LEU A 225 1.13 5.94 1.80
C LEU A 225 1.68 6.43 3.14
N LEU A 226 0.87 7.07 3.97
CA LEU A 226 1.30 7.62 5.26
C LEU A 226 1.66 6.51 6.25
N TYR A 227 0.96 5.38 6.23
CA TYR A 227 1.36 4.20 7.01
C TYR A 227 2.72 3.66 6.55
N ALA A 228 2.93 3.55 5.23
CA ALA A 228 4.20 3.10 4.68
C ALA A 228 5.36 4.05 5.06
N LEU A 229 5.15 5.36 4.95
CA LEU A 229 6.11 6.39 5.37
C LEU A 229 6.44 6.28 6.87
N GLY A 230 5.42 6.18 7.72
CA GLY A 230 5.62 6.03 9.16
C GLY A 230 6.42 4.77 9.50
N ALA A 231 6.07 3.64 8.88
CA ALA A 231 6.74 2.36 9.11
C ALA A 231 8.20 2.33 8.60
N SER A 232 8.56 3.18 7.64
CA SER A 232 9.94 3.30 7.15
C SER A 232 10.86 3.96 8.18
N VAL A 233 10.35 4.90 8.95
CA VAL A 233 11.13 5.64 9.96
C VAL A 233 11.08 4.95 11.34
N GLY A 234 9.92 4.44 11.72
CA GLY A 234 9.71 3.88 13.05
C GLY A 234 9.89 4.93 14.14
N THR A 235 10.67 4.57 15.18
CA THR A 235 11.01 5.45 16.30
C THR A 235 12.20 6.36 16.03
N ALA A 236 12.91 6.17 14.90
CA ALA A 236 14.04 7.01 14.51
C ALA A 236 13.61 8.42 14.09
N SER A 237 14.57 9.31 13.95
CA SER A 237 14.34 10.62 13.37
C SER A 237 14.04 10.51 11.87
N THR A 238 13.23 11.41 11.32
CA THR A 238 13.01 11.51 9.88
C THR A 238 14.30 11.81 9.10
N ARG A 239 15.33 12.30 9.77
CA ARG A 239 16.67 12.50 9.18
C ARG A 239 17.38 11.19 8.87
N ASP A 240 17.00 10.13 9.56
CA ASP A 240 17.52 8.78 9.38
C ASP A 240 16.56 7.93 8.51
N ALA A 241 15.68 8.59 7.75
CA ALA A 241 14.75 7.93 6.85
C ALA A 241 15.49 7.06 5.85
N GLU A 242 15.00 5.84 5.68
CA GLU A 242 15.57 4.90 4.71
C GLU A 242 15.42 5.42 3.28
N ALA A 243 16.37 5.06 2.42
CA ALA A 243 16.33 5.41 1.00
C ALA A 243 15.01 4.95 0.36
N VAL A 244 14.42 5.83 -0.45
CA VAL A 244 13.21 5.56 -1.22
C VAL A 244 13.59 5.22 -2.64
N VAL A 245 13.01 4.14 -3.15
CA VAL A 245 13.11 3.76 -4.57
C VAL A 245 11.72 3.79 -5.19
N ILE A 246 11.58 4.52 -6.28
CA ILE A 246 10.34 4.52 -7.07
C ILE A 246 10.31 3.26 -7.93
N GLU A 247 9.37 2.37 -7.65
CA GLU A 247 9.23 1.07 -8.31
C GLU A 247 8.36 1.16 -9.58
N ASN A 248 7.42 2.10 -9.59
CA ASN A 248 6.56 2.41 -10.72
C ASN A 248 6.08 3.86 -10.61
N ASP A 249 5.70 4.48 -11.73
CA ASP A 249 5.20 5.85 -11.76
C ASP A 249 4.28 6.06 -12.97
N GLY A 250 3.57 7.19 -12.98
CA GLY A 250 2.74 7.67 -14.05
C GLY A 250 1.26 7.66 -13.72
N LEU A 251 0.48 8.24 -14.62
CA LEU A 251 -0.96 8.36 -14.51
C LEU A 251 -1.67 7.39 -15.46
N GLU A 252 -2.78 6.82 -15.00
CA GLU A 252 -3.74 6.08 -15.79
C GLU A 252 -5.09 6.79 -15.77
N MET A 253 -5.85 6.63 -16.84
CA MET A 253 -7.19 7.18 -16.96
C MET A 253 -7.27 8.67 -16.61
N GLY A 254 -6.19 9.42 -16.86
CA GLY A 254 -6.08 10.86 -16.65
C GLY A 254 -5.92 11.30 -15.18
N SER A 255 -6.44 10.55 -14.22
CA SER A 255 -6.61 10.99 -12.83
C SER A 255 -6.34 9.91 -11.78
N ILE A 256 -5.61 8.85 -12.13
CA ILE A 256 -5.23 7.78 -11.20
C ILE A 256 -3.71 7.58 -11.27
N SER A 257 -3.02 7.82 -10.16
CA SER A 257 -1.57 7.64 -10.08
C SER A 257 -1.21 6.19 -9.78
N MET A 258 -0.28 5.66 -10.56
CA MET A 258 0.33 4.35 -10.33
C MET A 258 1.67 4.46 -9.59
N LEU A 259 1.96 5.63 -8.99
CA LEU A 259 3.17 5.84 -8.20
C LEU A 259 3.27 4.76 -7.12
N SER A 260 4.41 4.08 -7.13
CA SER A 260 4.72 2.99 -6.22
C SER A 260 6.13 3.19 -5.69
N ALA A 261 6.34 2.94 -4.41
CA ALA A 261 7.60 3.21 -3.75
C ALA A 261 7.97 2.10 -2.77
N ARG A 262 9.27 1.82 -2.69
CA ARG A 262 9.89 1.00 -1.65
C ARG A 262 10.70 1.87 -0.71
N PHE A 263 10.62 1.56 0.57
CA PHE A 263 11.36 2.19 1.64
C PHE A 263 12.30 1.15 2.27
N GLY A 264 13.57 1.47 2.30
CA GLY A 264 14.61 0.60 2.83
C GLY A 264 15.36 -0.21 1.76
N PRO A 265 16.55 -0.72 2.11
CA PRO A 265 17.39 -1.48 1.21
C PRO A 265 16.81 -2.87 0.94
N LEU A 266 17.14 -3.43 -0.23
CA LEU A 266 17.05 -4.87 -0.43
C LEU A 266 18.31 -5.54 0.14
N PRO A 267 18.21 -6.77 0.68
CA PRO A 267 19.38 -7.55 1.08
C PRO A 267 20.35 -7.76 -0.09
N ALA A 268 21.64 -7.82 0.20
CA ALA A 268 22.69 -7.96 -0.80
C ALA A 268 22.52 -9.18 -1.75
N ALA A 269 21.84 -10.24 -1.30
CA ALA A 269 21.55 -11.43 -2.11
C ALA A 269 20.54 -11.19 -3.23
N ALA A 270 19.68 -10.18 -3.08
CA ALA A 270 18.70 -9.80 -4.12
C ALA A 270 19.33 -8.91 -5.22
N GLN A 271 20.52 -8.36 -4.98
CA GLN A 271 21.21 -7.48 -5.94
C GLN A 271 22.04 -8.23 -6.98
N SER A 272 22.26 -9.54 -6.82
CA SER A 272 23.09 -10.35 -7.71
C SER A 272 22.36 -10.90 -8.94
N GLY A 273 21.09 -10.59 -9.13
CA GLY A 273 20.25 -11.05 -10.25
C GLY A 273 20.22 -10.14 -11.49
N ALA A 274 21.09 -9.14 -11.59
CA ALA A 274 21.27 -8.42 -12.85
C ALA A 274 22.00 -9.35 -13.84
N HIS A 275 21.23 -10.07 -14.68
CA HIS A 275 21.78 -10.73 -15.84
C HIS A 275 22.39 -9.67 -16.78
N PRO A 276 23.63 -9.84 -17.23
CA PRO A 276 24.12 -9.08 -18.37
C PRO A 276 23.32 -9.52 -19.62
N ALA A 277 23.09 -8.52 -20.47
CA ALA A 277 22.35 -8.57 -21.73
C ALA A 277 22.74 -9.71 -22.67
#